data_e9b08d319a7fc6dc42aa37a196b37baa
#
_entry.id   e9b08d319a7fc6dc42aa37a196b37baa
#
_cell.length_a   1.000
_cell.length_b   1.000
_cell.length_c   1.000
_cell.angle_alpha   90.00
_cell.angle_beta   90.00
_cell.angle_gamma   90.00
#
_symmetry.space_group_name_H-M   'P 1'
#
loop_
_entity.id
_entity.type
_entity.pdbx_description
1 polymer ?
#
loop_
_entity_poly.entity_id
_entity_poly.type
_entity_poly.pdbx_seq_one_letter_code
_entity_poly.pdbx_strand_id
1 'polypeptide(L)'
;MIDEASPMMELKGNKSKVYWDKIDKLASVISQIGEEKTKTSPAIIGVSEIENVSVLEDLVKSVHIKKKNYGIIHYESPDKRVIDVALLYQKRYFKPIFHQSFNPNIYRNNRKVYTRDQLLVSGYLDDELIHLIVNHWPSRSGGEMKSRPLREKAAYQNTKIIEQVREKDPNAKIIVMGDFNDDPINASFKKVLKAKGKKKFIMILLLKANEFIPLINY
;
A
#
# COMPACT_ATOMS: atom_id res chain seq x y z
N MET A 1 -7.09 6.01 -20.31
CA MET A 1 -8.46 5.43 -20.39
C MET A 1 -8.78 4.87 -19.01
N ILE A 2 -9.92 5.21 -18.42
CA ILE A 2 -10.37 4.60 -17.17
C ILE A 2 -10.89 3.22 -17.55
N ASP A 3 -10.37 2.16 -16.90
CA ASP A 3 -10.77 0.79 -17.16
C ASP A 3 -12.27 0.60 -16.88
N GLU A 4 -12.98 -0.09 -17.77
CA GLU A 4 -14.44 -0.31 -17.65
C GLU A 4 -14.82 -1.16 -16.41
N ALA A 5 -13.87 -1.89 -15.83
CA ALA A 5 -14.05 -2.68 -14.60
C ALA A 5 -13.83 -1.86 -13.31
N SER A 6 -13.49 -0.59 -13.42
CA SER A 6 -13.17 0.26 -12.27
C SER A 6 -14.41 0.64 -11.46
N PRO A 7 -14.36 0.61 -10.11
CA PRO A 7 -15.39 1.16 -9.24
C PRO A 7 -15.75 2.63 -9.53
N MET A 8 -14.88 3.38 -10.20
CA MET A 8 -15.12 4.74 -10.65
C MET A 8 -16.23 4.83 -11.73
N MET A 9 -16.52 3.73 -12.43
CA MET A 9 -17.59 3.67 -13.44
C MET A 9 -18.99 3.74 -12.82
N GLU A 10 -19.17 3.37 -11.55
CA GLU A 10 -20.48 3.39 -10.87
C GLU A 10 -20.92 4.80 -10.42
N LEU A 11 -20.03 5.80 -10.45
CA LEU A 11 -20.36 7.16 -10.05
C LEU A 11 -21.25 7.84 -11.09
N LYS A 12 -22.51 8.18 -10.71
CA LYS A 12 -23.42 9.01 -11.50
C LYS A 12 -22.87 10.45 -11.58
N GLY A 13 -22.73 11.00 -12.78
CA GLY A 13 -22.31 12.39 -13.00
C GLY A 13 -21.19 12.56 -14.02
N ASN A 14 -20.59 13.73 -14.07
CA ASN A 14 -19.42 14.00 -14.92
C ASN A 14 -18.18 13.28 -14.36
N LYS A 15 -17.93 12.08 -14.84
CA LYS A 15 -16.87 11.18 -14.38
C LYS A 15 -15.48 11.84 -14.38
N SER A 16 -15.20 12.66 -15.39
CA SER A 16 -13.93 13.39 -15.49
C SER A 16 -13.77 14.39 -14.34
N LYS A 17 -14.82 15.16 -14.03
CA LYS A 17 -14.79 16.12 -12.92
C LYS A 17 -14.58 15.40 -11.58
N VAL A 18 -15.33 14.33 -11.32
CA VAL A 18 -15.21 13.54 -10.08
C VAL A 18 -13.80 12.97 -9.93
N TYR A 19 -13.20 12.48 -11.01
CA TYR A 19 -11.84 11.99 -11.02
C TYR A 19 -10.83 13.07 -10.61
N TRP A 20 -10.86 14.23 -11.27
CA TRP A 20 -9.92 15.31 -10.98
C TRP A 20 -10.13 15.93 -9.59
N ASP A 21 -11.38 16.08 -9.16
CA ASP A 21 -11.69 16.51 -7.78
C ASP A 21 -11.11 15.56 -6.73
N LYS A 22 -11.09 14.25 -7.03
CA LYS A 22 -10.51 13.23 -6.14
C LYS A 22 -8.98 13.30 -6.13
N ILE A 23 -8.34 13.42 -7.30
CA ILE A 23 -6.89 13.61 -7.41
C ILE A 23 -6.46 14.85 -6.64
N ASP A 24 -7.15 15.97 -6.82
CA ASP A 24 -6.83 17.23 -6.15
C ASP A 24 -6.94 17.11 -4.62
N LYS A 25 -8.04 16.54 -4.12
CA LYS A 25 -8.25 16.30 -2.68
C LYS A 25 -7.19 15.38 -2.08
N LEU A 26 -6.88 14.27 -2.74
CA LEU A 26 -5.83 13.35 -2.27
C LEU A 26 -4.47 14.05 -2.21
N ALA A 27 -4.10 14.77 -3.25
CA ALA A 27 -2.85 15.50 -3.29
C ALA A 27 -2.78 16.60 -2.22
N SER A 28 -3.90 17.31 -1.97
CA SER A 28 -4.01 18.30 -0.91
C SER A 28 -3.78 17.68 0.47
N VAL A 29 -4.42 16.52 0.76
CA VAL A 29 -4.21 15.79 2.02
C VAL A 29 -2.76 15.34 2.15
N ILE A 30 -2.19 14.71 1.11
CA ILE A 30 -0.79 14.28 1.12
C ILE A 30 0.15 15.44 1.43
N SER A 31 -0.12 16.63 0.88
CA SER A 31 0.73 17.81 1.10
C SER A 31 0.79 18.25 2.56
N GLN A 32 -0.26 17.97 3.33
CA GLN A 32 -0.42 18.39 4.74
C GLN A 32 0.10 17.36 5.75
N ILE A 33 0.22 16.08 5.34
CA ILE A 33 0.64 15.01 6.26
C ILE A 33 2.06 15.27 6.75
N GLY A 34 2.22 15.43 8.05
CA GLY A 34 3.51 15.59 8.70
C GLY A 34 4.14 16.98 8.54
N GLU A 35 3.51 17.92 7.83
CA GLU A 35 4.08 19.23 7.53
C GLU A 35 4.42 20.03 8.80
N GLU A 36 3.60 19.93 9.84
CA GLU A 36 3.87 20.60 11.13
C GLU A 36 5.21 20.18 11.74
N LYS A 37 5.57 18.88 11.61
CA LYS A 37 6.78 18.30 12.21
C LYS A 37 7.98 18.34 11.28
N THR A 38 7.81 18.00 10.01
CA THR A 38 8.90 17.78 9.06
C THR A 38 9.08 18.90 8.05
N LYS A 39 8.14 19.88 8.02
CA LYS A 39 8.09 20.97 7.04
C LYS A 39 8.01 20.48 5.59
N THR A 40 7.60 19.24 5.40
CA THR A 40 7.40 18.63 4.09
C THR A 40 6.33 17.53 4.17
N SER A 41 5.79 17.14 3.01
CA SER A 41 4.94 15.95 2.88
C SER A 41 5.74 14.66 3.11
N PRO A 42 5.11 13.49 3.32
CA PRO A 42 5.79 12.23 3.63
C PRO A 42 6.87 11.89 2.60
N ALA A 43 8.02 11.42 3.06
CA ALA A 43 9.10 10.95 2.17
C ALA A 43 8.69 9.69 1.40
N ILE A 44 7.88 8.82 2.03
CA ILE A 44 7.45 7.53 1.50
C ILE A 44 5.95 7.35 1.79
N ILE A 45 5.19 6.88 0.79
CA ILE A 45 3.76 6.62 0.89
C ILE A 45 3.46 5.28 0.22
N GLY A 46 2.95 4.32 1.00
CA GLY A 46 2.31 3.13 0.44
C GLY A 46 0.87 3.43 0.08
N VAL A 47 0.45 3.08 -1.11
CA VAL A 47 -0.93 3.27 -1.60
C VAL A 47 -1.56 1.96 -2.00
N SER A 48 -2.87 1.87 -1.89
CA SER A 48 -3.68 0.71 -2.29
C SER A 48 -4.93 1.16 -3.07
N GLU A 49 -5.59 0.19 -3.71
CA GLU A 49 -6.77 0.43 -4.57
C GLU A 49 -6.46 1.35 -5.76
N ILE A 50 -5.30 1.13 -6.36
CA ILE A 50 -4.84 1.87 -7.54
C ILE A 50 -5.21 1.07 -8.78
N GLU A 51 -5.91 1.69 -9.71
CA GLU A 51 -6.35 1.05 -10.96
C GLU A 51 -5.20 0.83 -11.94
N ASN A 52 -4.29 1.81 -12.05
CA ASN A 52 -3.15 1.77 -12.95
C ASN A 52 -2.14 2.87 -12.62
N VAL A 53 -1.01 2.83 -13.29
CA VAL A 53 0.08 3.81 -13.08
C VAL A 53 -0.33 5.24 -13.45
N SER A 54 -1.22 5.42 -14.44
CA SER A 54 -1.63 6.76 -14.90
C SER A 54 -2.31 7.56 -13.79
N VAL A 55 -3.11 6.91 -12.93
CA VAL A 55 -3.73 7.55 -11.76
C VAL A 55 -2.67 8.11 -10.82
N LEU A 56 -1.58 7.38 -10.61
CA LEU A 56 -0.47 7.82 -9.76
C LEU A 56 0.33 8.95 -10.42
N GLU A 57 0.52 8.89 -11.74
CA GLU A 57 1.17 9.96 -12.50
C GLU A 57 0.39 11.28 -12.41
N ASP A 58 -0.94 11.22 -12.54
CA ASP A 58 -1.79 12.39 -12.38
C ASP A 58 -1.71 12.93 -10.94
N LEU A 59 -1.73 12.04 -9.94
CA LEU A 59 -1.62 12.41 -8.54
C LEU A 59 -0.30 13.16 -8.25
N VAL A 60 0.84 12.62 -8.67
CA VAL A 60 2.14 13.25 -8.37
C VAL A 60 2.39 14.52 -9.16
N LYS A 61 1.66 14.74 -10.27
CA LYS A 61 1.68 15.98 -11.07
C LYS A 61 0.75 17.08 -10.51
N SER A 62 -0.11 16.76 -9.52
CA SER A 62 -1.02 17.73 -8.90
C SER A 62 -0.26 18.93 -8.34
N VAL A 63 -0.89 20.11 -8.42
CA VAL A 63 -0.34 21.39 -7.95
C VAL A 63 0.15 21.34 -6.50
N HIS A 64 -0.51 20.56 -5.66
CA HIS A 64 -0.22 20.45 -4.22
C HIS A 64 1.10 19.73 -3.92
N ILE A 65 1.49 18.73 -4.74
CA ILE A 65 2.67 17.90 -4.44
C ILE A 65 3.70 17.80 -5.57
N LYS A 66 3.44 18.34 -6.77
CA LYS A 66 4.37 18.25 -7.91
C LYS A 66 5.80 18.73 -7.61
N LYS A 67 5.94 19.74 -6.74
CA LYS A 67 7.25 20.28 -6.33
C LYS A 67 8.03 19.32 -5.42
N LYS A 68 7.37 18.30 -4.86
CA LYS A 68 8.01 17.30 -4.00
C LYS A 68 8.70 16.19 -4.80
N ASN A 69 8.49 16.16 -6.13
CA ASN A 69 9.15 15.27 -7.08
C ASN A 69 9.07 13.79 -6.66
N TYR A 70 7.83 13.30 -6.49
CA TYR A 70 7.61 11.89 -6.18
C TYR A 70 7.97 10.97 -7.34
N GLY A 71 8.70 9.89 -7.05
CA GLY A 71 8.82 8.72 -7.91
C GLY A 71 7.70 7.72 -7.60
N ILE A 72 7.44 6.82 -8.54
CA ILE A 72 6.38 5.80 -8.49
C ILE A 72 7.04 4.44 -8.69
N ILE A 73 6.68 3.47 -7.85
CA ILE A 73 6.95 2.05 -8.07
C ILE A 73 5.61 1.32 -8.02
N HIS A 74 5.21 0.73 -9.14
CA HIS A 74 3.95 0.06 -9.34
C HIS A 74 4.14 -1.21 -10.17
N TYR A 75 3.35 -2.23 -9.88
CA TYR A 75 3.22 -3.46 -10.67
C TYR A 75 1.75 -3.82 -10.77
N GLU A 76 1.34 -4.23 -11.95
CA GLU A 76 0.02 -4.82 -12.14
C GLU A 76 -0.05 -6.19 -11.47
N SER A 77 -1.12 -6.43 -10.74
CA SER A 77 -1.40 -7.70 -10.08
C SER A 77 -2.59 -8.42 -10.70
N PRO A 78 -2.71 -9.72 -10.52
CA PRO A 78 -3.80 -10.50 -11.13
C PRO A 78 -5.13 -10.37 -10.38
N ASP A 79 -5.37 -9.29 -9.64
CA ASP A 79 -6.66 -9.07 -8.95
C ASP A 79 -7.79 -8.87 -9.95
N LYS A 80 -8.94 -9.52 -9.69
CA LYS A 80 -10.10 -9.48 -10.60
C LYS A 80 -10.74 -8.10 -10.72
N ARG A 81 -10.50 -7.20 -9.76
CA ARG A 81 -11.02 -5.84 -9.74
C ARG A 81 -10.06 -4.84 -10.38
N VAL A 82 -8.93 -5.35 -10.92
CA VAL A 82 -7.88 -4.53 -11.53
C VAL A 82 -7.44 -3.41 -10.57
N ILE A 83 -7.11 -3.79 -9.33
CA ILE A 83 -6.61 -2.87 -8.32
C ILE A 83 -5.31 -3.36 -7.72
N ASP A 84 -4.37 -2.45 -7.51
CA ASP A 84 -3.01 -2.74 -7.13
C ASP A 84 -2.56 -2.02 -5.87
N VAL A 85 -1.33 -2.29 -5.48
CA VAL A 85 -0.57 -1.50 -4.52
C VAL A 85 0.59 -0.80 -5.22
N ALA A 86 1.01 0.34 -4.67
CA ALA A 86 2.18 1.04 -5.18
C ALA A 86 2.92 1.76 -4.05
N LEU A 87 4.14 2.21 -4.36
CA LEU A 87 4.93 3.07 -3.50
C LEU A 87 5.18 4.40 -4.20
N LEU A 88 4.85 5.51 -3.52
CA LEU A 88 5.29 6.84 -3.88
C LEU A 88 6.44 7.24 -2.96
N TYR A 89 7.46 7.86 -3.50
CA TYR A 89 8.62 8.28 -2.71
C TYR A 89 9.20 9.61 -3.22
N GLN A 90 9.56 10.51 -2.30
CA GLN A 90 10.28 11.72 -2.68
C GLN A 90 11.72 11.35 -3.07
N LYS A 91 12.09 11.60 -4.33
CA LYS A 91 13.43 11.27 -4.89
C LYS A 91 14.58 11.93 -4.15
N ARG A 92 14.30 13.00 -3.41
CA ARG A 92 15.28 13.68 -2.55
C ARG A 92 15.70 12.86 -1.35
N TYR A 93 14.75 12.11 -0.74
CA TYR A 93 14.98 11.43 0.55
C TYR A 93 15.12 9.92 0.39
N PHE A 94 14.52 9.32 -0.63
CA PHE A 94 14.56 7.88 -0.83
C PHE A 94 15.10 7.50 -2.19
N LYS A 95 16.11 6.62 -2.19
CA LYS A 95 16.77 6.08 -3.38
C LYS A 95 16.50 4.57 -3.45
N PRO A 96 15.52 4.10 -4.22
CA PRO A 96 15.27 2.67 -4.40
C PRO A 96 16.45 2.02 -5.13
N ILE A 97 16.86 0.84 -4.68
CA ILE A 97 17.92 0.03 -5.28
C ILE A 97 17.43 -1.32 -5.77
N PHE A 98 16.30 -1.79 -5.23
CA PHE A 98 15.66 -3.05 -5.63
C PHE A 98 14.15 -2.97 -5.37
N HIS A 99 13.36 -3.52 -6.26
CA HIS A 99 11.93 -3.71 -6.05
C HIS A 99 11.41 -4.94 -6.79
N GLN A 100 10.40 -5.60 -6.21
CA GLN A 100 9.79 -6.80 -6.76
C GLN A 100 8.36 -6.97 -6.26
N SER A 101 7.48 -7.45 -7.15
CA SER A 101 6.12 -7.87 -6.83
C SER A 101 6.10 -9.36 -6.47
N PHE A 102 5.33 -9.73 -5.45
CA PHE A 102 5.18 -11.10 -4.95
C PHE A 102 3.71 -11.49 -4.91
N ASN A 103 3.34 -12.46 -5.74
CA ASN A 103 2.00 -13.03 -5.70
C ASN A 103 1.86 -13.96 -4.48
N PRO A 104 0.87 -13.79 -3.60
CA PRO A 104 0.69 -14.64 -2.42
C PRO A 104 0.21 -16.06 -2.74
N ASN A 105 -0.11 -16.38 -4.00
CA ASN A 105 -0.51 -17.70 -4.47
C ASN A 105 -1.57 -18.37 -3.58
N ILE A 106 -2.66 -17.67 -3.32
CA ILE A 106 -3.71 -18.12 -2.42
C ILE A 106 -4.66 -19.08 -3.16
N TYR A 107 -4.95 -20.21 -2.53
CA TYR A 107 -5.93 -21.19 -3.02
C TYR A 107 -7.03 -21.39 -1.97
N ARG A 108 -8.29 -21.55 -2.45
CA ARG A 108 -9.45 -21.90 -1.67
C ARG A 108 -10.22 -23.00 -2.40
N ASN A 109 -10.45 -24.16 -1.75
CA ASN A 109 -11.11 -25.33 -2.34
C ASN A 109 -10.47 -25.69 -3.70
N ASN A 110 -9.16 -25.80 -3.75
CA ASN A 110 -8.34 -26.08 -4.95
C ASN A 110 -8.49 -25.08 -6.12
N ARG A 111 -9.15 -23.94 -5.90
CA ARG A 111 -9.26 -22.87 -6.89
C ARG A 111 -8.37 -21.70 -6.52
N LYS A 112 -7.63 -21.17 -7.48
CA LYS A 112 -6.78 -19.98 -7.28
C LYS A 112 -7.67 -18.77 -6.95
N VAL A 113 -7.29 -18.04 -5.90
CA VAL A 113 -7.88 -16.76 -5.55
C VAL A 113 -7.00 -15.68 -6.14
N TYR A 114 -7.52 -14.99 -7.12
CA TYR A 114 -6.86 -13.83 -7.71
C TYR A 114 -6.97 -12.65 -6.76
N THR A 115 -5.83 -12.14 -6.33
CA THR A 115 -5.73 -11.03 -5.38
C THR A 115 -4.48 -10.21 -5.66
N ARG A 116 -4.36 -9.08 -4.98
CA ARG A 116 -3.24 -8.15 -5.13
C ARG A 116 -1.93 -8.79 -4.72
N ASP A 117 -0.90 -8.45 -5.45
CA ASP A 117 0.47 -8.77 -5.11
C ASP A 117 0.96 -7.92 -3.93
N GLN A 118 2.03 -8.37 -3.31
CA GLN A 118 2.73 -7.64 -2.25
C GLN A 118 3.99 -7.04 -2.85
N LEU A 119 4.19 -5.75 -2.68
CA LEU A 119 5.30 -5.02 -3.28
C LEU A 119 6.43 -4.85 -2.26
N LEU A 120 7.58 -5.48 -2.51
CA LEU A 120 8.82 -5.20 -1.80
C LEU A 120 9.60 -4.10 -2.51
N VAL A 121 10.03 -3.10 -1.76
CA VAL A 121 10.97 -2.08 -2.22
C VAL A 121 12.09 -1.93 -1.19
N SER A 122 13.33 -2.06 -1.64
CA SER A 122 14.53 -1.82 -0.83
C SER A 122 15.23 -0.58 -1.32
N GLY A 123 15.69 0.28 -0.43
CA GLY A 123 16.37 1.51 -0.81
C GLY A 123 16.93 2.26 0.40
N TYR A 124 17.69 3.30 0.10
CA TYR A 124 18.26 4.17 1.10
C TYR A 124 17.32 5.33 1.42
N LEU A 125 16.95 5.47 2.68
CA LEU A 125 16.26 6.65 3.24
C LEU A 125 17.29 7.43 4.06
N ASP A 126 17.71 8.59 3.56
CA ASP A 126 18.79 9.39 4.19
C ASP A 126 19.98 8.52 4.60
N ASP A 127 20.54 7.79 3.64
CA ASP A 127 21.69 6.87 3.79
C ASP A 127 21.44 5.60 4.63
N GLU A 128 20.26 5.41 5.17
CA GLU A 128 19.89 4.20 5.89
C GLU A 128 19.16 3.20 4.99
N LEU A 129 19.69 1.98 4.87
CA LEU A 129 19.04 0.91 4.10
C LEU A 129 17.77 0.43 4.81
N ILE A 130 16.63 0.58 4.15
CA ILE A 130 15.34 0.09 4.63
C ILE A 130 14.65 -0.76 3.58
N HIS A 131 13.79 -1.64 4.04
CA HIS A 131 12.95 -2.50 3.19
C HIS A 131 11.48 -2.24 3.51
N LEU A 132 10.70 -2.00 2.47
CA LEU A 132 9.29 -1.63 2.57
C LEU A 132 8.47 -2.73 1.90
N ILE A 133 7.45 -3.25 2.58
CA ILE A 133 6.52 -4.22 1.99
C ILE A 133 5.14 -3.59 1.98
N VAL A 134 4.63 -3.21 0.81
CA VAL A 134 3.31 -2.62 0.64
C VAL A 134 2.29 -3.71 0.36
N ASN A 135 1.18 -3.66 1.08
CA ASN A 135 0.16 -4.70 1.10
C ASN A 135 -1.25 -4.18 0.84
N HIS A 136 -2.06 -5.03 0.23
CA HIS A 136 -3.51 -4.94 0.31
C HIS A 136 -4.07 -6.37 0.41
N TRP A 137 -4.28 -6.83 1.65
CA TRP A 137 -4.73 -8.20 1.90
C TRP A 137 -6.19 -8.43 1.51
N PRO A 138 -6.62 -9.70 1.35
CA PRO A 138 -8.00 -10.03 1.06
C PRO A 138 -8.97 -9.43 2.08
N SER A 139 -10.04 -8.81 1.58
CA SER A 139 -11.07 -8.20 2.42
C SER A 139 -11.86 -9.22 3.24
N ARG A 140 -12.66 -8.72 4.21
CA ARG A 140 -13.56 -9.54 5.02
C ARG A 140 -14.85 -9.96 4.27
N SER A 141 -14.83 -9.88 2.95
CA SER A 141 -15.98 -10.25 2.10
C SER A 141 -16.44 -11.69 2.34
N GLY A 142 -17.75 -11.84 2.52
CA GLY A 142 -18.37 -13.11 2.86
C GLY A 142 -18.24 -13.52 4.33
N GLY A 143 -17.82 -12.60 5.20
CA GLY A 143 -17.69 -12.78 6.64
C GLY A 143 -16.27 -13.09 7.12
N GLU A 144 -16.00 -12.70 8.36
CA GLU A 144 -14.67 -12.78 9.00
C GLU A 144 -14.11 -14.21 9.00
N MET A 145 -14.88 -15.18 9.51
CA MET A 145 -14.43 -16.57 9.63
C MET A 145 -14.10 -17.18 8.27
N LYS A 146 -14.87 -16.84 7.25
CA LYS A 146 -14.74 -17.40 5.90
C LYS A 146 -13.54 -16.80 5.14
N SER A 147 -13.24 -15.52 5.38
CA SER A 147 -12.17 -14.78 4.70
C SER A 147 -10.82 -14.81 5.44
N ARG A 148 -10.83 -15.03 6.76
CA ARG A 148 -9.64 -15.07 7.62
C ARG A 148 -8.50 -15.96 7.08
N PRO A 149 -8.73 -17.20 6.60
CA PRO A 149 -7.64 -18.04 6.09
C PRO A 149 -6.90 -17.41 4.89
N LEU A 150 -7.58 -16.56 4.11
CA LEU A 150 -6.97 -15.86 2.96
C LEU A 150 -5.98 -14.78 3.46
N ARG A 151 -6.33 -14.05 4.53
CA ARG A 151 -5.44 -13.05 5.15
C ARG A 151 -4.26 -13.70 5.86
N GLU A 152 -4.48 -14.84 6.53
CA GLU A 152 -3.39 -15.61 7.12
C GLU A 152 -2.38 -16.09 6.06
N LYS A 153 -2.85 -16.51 4.87
CA LYS A 153 -1.97 -16.85 3.73
C LYS A 153 -1.22 -15.64 3.19
N ALA A 154 -1.88 -14.47 3.10
CA ALA A 154 -1.22 -13.23 2.72
C ALA A 154 -0.15 -12.82 3.75
N ALA A 155 -0.44 -12.96 5.04
CA ALA A 155 0.52 -12.76 6.13
C ALA A 155 1.72 -13.72 6.03
N TYR A 156 1.47 -14.98 5.69
CA TYR A 156 2.53 -15.97 5.48
C TYR A 156 3.45 -15.60 4.30
N GLN A 157 2.90 -15.05 3.22
CA GLN A 157 3.74 -14.54 2.13
C GLN A 157 4.62 -13.38 2.59
N ASN A 158 4.12 -12.47 3.43
CA ASN A 158 4.95 -11.43 4.05
C ASN A 158 6.10 -12.03 4.88
N THR A 159 5.83 -13.11 5.64
CA THR A 159 6.87 -13.80 6.41
C THR A 159 7.98 -14.31 5.50
N LYS A 160 7.65 -14.90 4.36
CA LYS A 160 8.64 -15.36 3.36
C LYS A 160 9.47 -14.21 2.80
N ILE A 161 8.85 -13.08 2.47
CA ILE A 161 9.58 -11.90 1.98
C ILE A 161 10.54 -11.39 3.06
N ILE A 162 10.08 -11.33 4.32
CA ILE A 162 10.92 -10.92 5.46
C ILE A 162 12.10 -11.88 5.64
N GLU A 163 11.88 -13.19 5.54
CA GLU A 163 12.92 -14.20 5.64
C GLU A 163 13.96 -14.02 4.53
N GLN A 164 13.56 -13.88 3.28
CA GLN A 164 14.46 -13.63 2.14
C GLN A 164 15.31 -12.35 2.32
N VAL A 165 14.74 -11.29 2.88
CA VAL A 165 15.50 -10.07 3.19
C VAL A 165 16.51 -10.34 4.31
N ARG A 166 16.11 -11.05 5.36
CA ARG A 166 16.97 -11.35 6.52
C ARG A 166 18.03 -12.40 6.26
N GLU A 167 17.88 -13.25 5.29
CA GLU A 167 18.94 -14.15 4.82
C GLU A 167 20.14 -13.37 4.30
N LYS A 168 19.91 -12.19 3.71
CA LYS A 168 20.99 -11.31 3.21
C LYS A 168 21.49 -10.35 4.28
N ASP A 169 20.60 -9.86 5.13
CA ASP A 169 20.92 -8.97 6.26
C ASP A 169 20.05 -9.33 7.48
N PRO A 170 20.58 -10.09 8.45
CA PRO A 170 19.86 -10.46 9.67
C PRO A 170 19.33 -9.27 10.48
N ASN A 171 19.95 -8.10 10.34
CA ASN A 171 19.58 -6.87 11.04
C ASN A 171 18.74 -5.92 10.18
N ALA A 172 18.24 -6.38 9.03
CA ALA A 172 17.47 -5.58 8.10
C ALA A 172 16.34 -4.81 8.78
N LYS A 173 16.22 -3.53 8.46
CA LYS A 173 15.12 -2.66 8.90
C LYS A 173 13.96 -2.80 7.92
N ILE A 174 12.92 -3.50 8.35
CA ILE A 174 11.78 -3.86 7.51
C ILE A 174 10.52 -3.19 8.04
N ILE A 175 9.82 -2.46 7.17
CA ILE A 175 8.53 -1.85 7.42
C ILE A 175 7.49 -2.56 6.56
N VAL A 176 6.50 -3.16 7.21
CA VAL A 176 5.36 -3.79 6.54
C VAL A 176 4.16 -2.86 6.66
N MET A 177 3.64 -2.40 5.52
CA MET A 177 2.61 -1.38 5.46
C MET A 177 1.48 -1.75 4.50
N GLY A 178 0.35 -1.06 4.60
CA GLY A 178 -0.75 -1.21 3.65
C GLY A 178 -2.10 -1.50 4.31
N ASP A 179 -3.11 -1.83 3.49
CA ASP A 179 -4.42 -2.27 3.96
C ASP A 179 -4.41 -3.78 4.23
N PHE A 180 -4.34 -4.13 5.48
CA PHE A 180 -4.32 -5.53 5.90
C PHE A 180 -5.71 -6.15 6.01
N ASN A 181 -6.77 -5.35 5.95
CA ASN A 181 -8.15 -5.80 6.18
C ASN A 181 -8.31 -6.63 7.48
N ASP A 182 -7.39 -6.44 8.43
CA ASP A 182 -7.30 -7.18 9.70
C ASP A 182 -6.78 -6.27 10.81
N ASP A 183 -7.10 -6.61 12.04
CA ASP A 183 -6.66 -5.85 13.21
C ASP A 183 -5.35 -6.43 13.77
N PRO A 184 -4.51 -5.62 14.44
CA PRO A 184 -3.25 -6.08 15.03
C PRO A 184 -3.40 -7.22 16.05
N ILE A 185 -4.61 -7.40 16.57
CA ILE A 185 -4.94 -8.47 17.51
C ILE A 185 -5.25 -9.82 16.84
N ASN A 186 -5.47 -9.82 15.52
CA ASN A 186 -5.88 -11.01 14.78
C ASN A 186 -4.73 -12.01 14.58
N ALA A 187 -5.08 -13.25 14.24
CA ALA A 187 -4.11 -14.34 14.11
C ALA A 187 -3.08 -14.09 13.00
N SER A 188 -3.46 -13.43 11.93
CA SER A 188 -2.56 -13.02 10.84
C SER A 188 -1.34 -12.23 11.36
N PHE A 189 -1.57 -11.29 12.29
CA PHE A 189 -0.50 -10.52 12.92
C PHE A 189 0.18 -11.28 14.07
N LYS A 190 -0.60 -11.80 15.01
CA LYS A 190 -0.05 -12.40 16.25
C LYS A 190 0.64 -13.74 16.02
N LYS A 191 -0.01 -14.61 15.20
CA LYS A 191 0.46 -16.00 15.02
C LYS A 191 1.32 -16.17 13.79
N VAL A 192 0.94 -15.53 12.65
CA VAL A 192 1.62 -15.70 11.37
C VAL A 192 2.77 -14.71 11.24
N LEU A 193 2.52 -13.41 11.22
CA LEU A 193 3.56 -12.38 11.15
C LEU A 193 4.42 -12.31 12.42
N LYS A 194 3.91 -12.84 13.55
CA LYS A 194 4.55 -12.77 14.86
C LYS A 194 4.92 -11.34 15.25
N ALA A 195 4.06 -10.40 14.87
CA ALA A 195 4.21 -9.00 15.19
C ALA A 195 4.08 -8.80 16.71
N LYS A 196 5.18 -8.38 17.36
CA LYS A 196 5.20 -8.13 18.81
C LYS A 196 4.69 -6.72 19.08
N GLY A 197 3.60 -6.60 19.83
CA GLY A 197 3.00 -5.32 20.21
C GLY A 197 3.91 -4.43 21.06
N LYS A 198 3.68 -3.14 21.00
CA LYS A 198 4.14 -2.00 21.81
C LYS A 198 5.46 -1.29 21.49
N LYS A 199 6.43 -1.81 20.76
CA LYS A 199 7.68 -1.04 20.59
C LYS A 199 8.17 -0.80 19.16
N LYS A 200 7.48 -1.30 18.12
CA LYS A 200 7.96 -1.20 16.73
C LYS A 200 6.85 -1.04 15.67
N PHE A 201 5.69 -0.49 16.02
CA PHE A 201 4.69 -0.13 15.04
C PHE A 201 4.82 1.34 14.69
N ILE A 202 5.26 1.61 13.47
CA ILE A 202 5.01 2.88 12.81
C ILE A 202 3.63 2.74 12.17
N MET A 203 2.66 3.53 12.63
CA MET A 203 1.35 3.60 12.02
C MET A 203 1.53 4.24 10.64
N ILE A 204 1.17 3.51 9.61
CA ILE A 204 1.25 3.96 8.25
C ILE A 204 -0.13 4.37 7.81
N LEU A 205 -0.22 5.62 7.34
CA LEU A 205 -1.41 6.18 6.79
C LEU A 205 -1.81 5.43 5.53
N LEU A 206 -2.96 4.78 5.58
CA LEU A 206 -3.63 4.20 4.42
C LEU A 206 -4.46 5.27 3.73
N LEU A 207 -4.05 5.65 2.54
CA LEU A 207 -4.92 6.38 1.63
C LEU A 207 -5.70 5.34 0.81
N LYS A 208 -6.89 4.98 1.28
CA LYS A 208 -7.85 4.27 0.44
C LYS A 208 -8.44 5.25 -0.55
N ALA A 209 -8.35 4.91 -1.82
CA ALA A 209 -8.93 5.73 -2.88
C ALA A 209 -10.43 5.98 -2.70
N ASN A 210 -11.16 5.18 -1.94
CA ASN A 210 -12.61 5.23 -1.79
C ASN A 210 -13.13 5.69 -0.42
N GLU A 211 -12.30 5.82 0.62
CA GLU A 211 -12.77 6.23 1.95
C GLU A 211 -11.88 7.32 2.53
N PHE A 212 -12.46 8.50 2.74
CA PHE A 212 -11.88 9.55 3.58
C PHE A 212 -12.15 9.18 5.04
N ILE A 213 -11.16 8.68 5.74
CA ILE A 213 -11.23 8.60 7.21
C ILE A 213 -10.40 9.78 7.73
N PRO A 214 -11.01 10.75 8.44
CA PRO A 214 -10.23 11.77 9.12
C PRO A 214 -9.32 11.12 10.16
N LEU A 215 -8.10 11.60 10.25
CA LEU A 215 -7.14 11.22 11.29
C LEU A 215 -7.77 11.49 12.66
N ILE A 216 -8.13 10.45 13.38
CA ILE A 216 -8.46 10.55 14.80
C ILE A 216 -7.14 10.40 15.56
N ASN A 217 -6.86 11.42 16.36
CA ASN A 217 -5.73 11.44 17.29
C ASN A 217 -5.81 10.25 18.27
N TYR A 218 -4.72 9.47 18.32
CA TYR A 218 -4.39 8.62 19.45
C TYR A 218 -2.97 8.94 19.93
#